data_0ba2cec9d9e5b5107797345243079df7
#
_entry.id   0ba2cec9d9e5b5107797345243079df7
#
_cell.length_a   1.000
_cell.length_b   1.000
_cell.length_c   1.000
_cell.angle_alpha   90.00
_cell.angle_beta   90.00
_cell.angle_gamma   90.00
#
_symmetry.space_group_name_H-M   'P 1'
#
loop_
_entity.id
_entity.type
_entity.pdbx_description
1 polymer ?
#
loop_
_entity_poly.entity_id
_entity_poly.type
_entity_poly.pdbx_seq_one_letter_code
_entity_poly.pdbx_strand_id
1 'polypeptide(L)'
;MYRRCMKSSEKVRFVRNTFQGALFLHLYLTDLLQMRGRRMSCTSKCEFRSKYAEIFLNCGVRKQEMAFSKAQTQAIMHKDGPMMVLAGPGSGKTTVITHRVQYLTKEYGIDPGDILVITFTRAAAEEMRERYEALTGDGSRVTFGTFHSIFFRILKLAYRYTADNIVREEQQMQFVRELAQAGGLEPEDENEFAASILSEISSVKGERIVLEHYYSKNCPDAVFRQLYAGYEEKMRRAGLIDFDDMMVLCLELFTERKDILSAWQRRYRYILIDEFQDINRLQYEIVRMLAKPEDNLFIVGDDDQSIYRFRGAKPEIMLGFERDYPGAGRILLDVNYRSTEEIVVPALRLIGENQKRFSKAIHTTGRHGKNVITKLWQDPGEENLAIAREIQLYLQSGVRPGDIAVLYRTNAGPRFLMEKRMECSLPFRTRDTVPNLYEPVSYTHLRDHETAA
;
A
#
# COMPACT_ATOMS: atom_id res chain seq x y z
N MET A 1 31.92 -21.66 -20.60
CA MET A 1 32.34 -20.67 -19.60
C MET A 1 31.81 -19.23 -19.84
N TYR A 2 31.19 -18.97 -21.01
CA TYR A 2 30.71 -17.63 -21.44
C TYR A 2 29.26 -17.29 -21.00
N ARG A 3 28.49 -18.26 -20.54
CA ARG A 3 27.07 -18.07 -20.16
C ARG A 3 26.80 -17.78 -18.68
N ARG A 4 27.83 -17.72 -17.82
CA ARG A 4 27.67 -17.46 -16.37
C ARG A 4 28.02 -16.03 -15.93
N CYS A 5 28.55 -15.20 -16.81
CA CYS A 5 28.89 -13.79 -16.49
C CYS A 5 27.83 -12.74 -16.89
N MET A 6 26.69 -13.17 -17.45
CA MET A 6 25.64 -12.25 -17.93
C MET A 6 24.37 -12.25 -17.05
N LYS A 7 24.44 -12.70 -15.81
CA LYS A 7 23.28 -12.71 -14.89
C LYS A 7 23.32 -11.73 -13.74
N SER A 8 24.20 -10.73 -13.74
CA SER A 8 24.05 -9.56 -12.88
C SER A 8 23.79 -8.34 -13.76
N SER A 9 22.55 -8.16 -14.15
CA SER A 9 22.07 -6.88 -14.68
C SER A 9 21.89 -5.92 -13.49
N GLU A 10 22.96 -5.34 -13.01
CA GLU A 10 22.89 -4.12 -12.21
C GLU A 10 22.22 -3.06 -13.08
N LYS A 11 20.99 -2.71 -12.75
CA LYS A 11 20.28 -1.56 -13.29
C LYS A 11 21.01 -0.30 -12.85
N VAL A 12 21.89 0.22 -13.69
CA VAL A 12 22.48 1.54 -13.49
C VAL A 12 21.38 2.58 -13.62
N ARG A 13 20.87 3.10 -12.51
CA ARG A 13 19.98 4.26 -12.49
C ARG A 13 20.81 5.51 -12.75
N PHE A 14 20.69 6.08 -13.93
CA PHE A 14 21.28 7.36 -14.27
C PHE A 14 20.55 8.50 -13.56
N VAL A 15 21.31 9.26 -12.76
CA VAL A 15 20.88 10.58 -12.28
C VAL A 15 21.04 11.57 -13.43
N ARG A 16 19.93 11.95 -14.07
CA ARG A 16 19.91 13.09 -15.00
C ARG A 16 19.89 14.36 -14.16
N ASN A 17 20.98 15.08 -14.17
CA ASN A 17 21.05 16.55 -14.10
C ASN A 17 22.45 17.06 -13.69
N THR A 18 23.44 16.91 -14.53
CA THR A 18 24.56 17.85 -14.63
C THR A 18 25.31 17.60 -15.93
N PHE A 19 25.80 18.67 -16.54
CA PHE A 19 26.64 18.67 -17.73
C PHE A 19 27.88 17.74 -17.61
N GLN A 20 28.36 17.52 -16.40
CA GLN A 20 29.45 16.59 -16.08
C GLN A 20 29.06 15.12 -16.21
N GLY A 21 27.80 14.72 -15.90
CA GLY A 21 27.34 13.35 -16.07
C GLY A 21 27.24 12.89 -17.53
N ALA A 22 26.89 13.84 -18.42
CA ALA A 22 26.83 13.55 -19.86
C ALA A 22 28.23 13.39 -20.49
N LEU A 23 29.21 14.19 -20.04
CA LEU A 23 30.60 14.08 -20.47
C LEU A 23 31.21 12.75 -19.99
N PHE A 24 30.92 12.35 -18.76
CA PHE A 24 31.41 11.11 -18.17
C PHE A 24 30.84 9.87 -18.88
N LEU A 25 29.56 9.91 -19.24
CA LEU A 25 28.92 8.85 -20.01
C LEU A 25 29.56 8.74 -21.42
N HIS A 26 29.87 9.87 -22.02
CA HIS A 26 30.50 9.89 -23.34
C HIS A 26 31.93 9.29 -23.31
N LEU A 27 32.74 9.66 -22.31
CA LEU A 27 34.07 9.09 -22.12
C LEU A 27 34.04 7.60 -21.79
N TYR A 28 33.13 7.16 -20.91
CA TYR A 28 32.96 5.75 -20.57
C TYR A 28 32.51 4.90 -21.77
N LEU A 29 31.56 5.41 -22.57
CA LEU A 29 31.06 4.73 -23.76
C LEU A 29 32.14 4.70 -24.88
N THR A 30 32.94 5.74 -25.00
CA THR A 30 34.05 5.82 -25.98
C THR A 30 35.13 4.80 -25.64
N ASP A 31 35.51 4.69 -24.37
CA ASP A 31 36.47 3.69 -23.91
C ASP A 31 35.94 2.25 -24.04
N LEU A 32 34.66 2.03 -23.77
CA LEU A 32 34.00 0.75 -23.94
C LEU A 32 33.90 0.31 -25.42
N LEU A 33 33.68 1.26 -26.32
CA LEU A 33 33.66 1.00 -27.78
C LEU A 33 35.06 0.70 -28.33
N GLN A 34 36.08 1.40 -27.83
CA GLN A 34 37.48 1.10 -28.19
C GLN A 34 37.97 -0.27 -27.70
N MET A 35 37.38 -0.77 -26.57
CA MET A 35 37.70 -2.08 -26.01
C MET A 35 37.03 -3.26 -26.72
N ARG A 36 35.96 -3.03 -27.49
CA ARG A 36 35.24 -4.09 -28.21
C ARG A 36 36.07 -4.81 -29.28
N GLY A 37 37.17 -4.22 -29.70
CA GLY A 37 38.08 -4.78 -30.69
C GLY A 37 39.32 -5.53 -30.16
N ARG A 38 39.58 -5.51 -28.83
CA ARG A 38 40.81 -6.11 -28.26
C ARG A 38 40.50 -7.22 -27.26
N ARG A 39 41.18 -8.38 -27.39
CA ARG A 39 41.19 -9.45 -26.37
C ARG A 39 41.98 -8.96 -25.17
N MET A 40 41.32 -8.61 -24.06
CA MET A 40 41.97 -8.19 -22.83
C MET A 40 42.09 -9.32 -21.81
N SER A 41 43.19 -9.37 -21.06
CA SER A 41 43.41 -10.28 -19.94
C SER A 41 42.52 -9.94 -18.74
N CYS A 42 42.34 -10.89 -17.82
CA CYS A 42 41.52 -10.72 -16.62
C CYS A 42 42.04 -9.61 -15.71
N THR A 43 43.36 -9.41 -15.64
CA THR A 43 44.04 -8.35 -14.89
C THR A 43 43.72 -6.96 -15.40
N SER A 44 43.72 -6.75 -16.72
CA SER A 44 43.42 -5.45 -17.34
C SER A 44 41.96 -5.00 -17.12
N LYS A 45 41.04 -5.96 -16.92
CA LYS A 45 39.62 -5.68 -16.58
C LYS A 45 39.46 -5.25 -15.10
N CYS A 46 40.27 -5.80 -14.21
CA CYS A 46 40.26 -5.41 -12.79
C CYS A 46 40.87 -4.02 -12.60
N GLU A 47 41.96 -3.69 -13.31
CA GLU A 47 42.56 -2.36 -13.27
C GLU A 47 41.62 -1.29 -13.86
N PHE A 48 40.92 -1.59 -14.92
CA PHE A 48 39.92 -0.69 -15.49
C PHE A 48 38.77 -0.41 -14.49
N ARG A 49 38.23 -1.45 -13.81
CA ARG A 49 37.22 -1.26 -12.78
C ARG A 49 37.76 -0.45 -11.59
N SER A 50 38.96 -0.68 -11.15
CA SER A 50 39.61 0.07 -10.05
C SER A 50 39.80 1.55 -10.40
N LYS A 51 40.29 1.85 -11.59
CA LYS A 51 40.51 3.21 -12.06
C LYS A 51 39.23 4.05 -12.10
N TYR A 52 38.12 3.48 -12.57
CA TYR A 52 36.86 4.19 -12.62
C TYR A 52 36.14 4.22 -11.26
N ALA A 53 36.37 3.24 -10.39
CA ALA A 53 35.87 3.28 -9.00
C ALA A 53 36.56 4.40 -8.20
N GLU A 54 37.87 4.61 -8.36
CA GLU A 54 38.59 5.72 -7.72
C GLU A 54 38.17 7.09 -8.29
N ILE A 55 37.91 7.18 -9.58
CA ILE A 55 37.39 8.41 -10.19
C ILE A 55 35.98 8.74 -9.70
N PHE A 56 35.11 7.72 -9.49
CA PHE A 56 33.80 7.90 -8.86
C PHE A 56 33.90 8.35 -7.40
N LEU A 57 34.88 7.85 -6.66
CA LEU A 57 35.13 8.25 -5.27
C LEU A 57 35.73 9.69 -5.19
N ASN A 58 36.55 10.09 -6.17
CA ASN A 58 37.19 11.41 -6.19
C ASN A 58 36.35 12.49 -6.91
N CYS A 59 35.36 12.13 -7.73
CA CYS A 59 34.46 13.09 -8.37
C CYS A 59 33.36 13.54 -7.42
N GLY A 60 33.66 13.84 -6.16
CA GLY A 60 32.88 14.70 -5.28
C GLY A 60 31.36 14.68 -5.47
N VAL A 61 30.74 13.53 -5.82
CA VAL A 61 29.32 13.33 -5.55
C VAL A 61 29.24 13.20 -4.03
N ARG A 62 29.31 14.35 -3.34
CA ARG A 62 28.77 14.41 -1.99
C ARG A 62 27.44 13.68 -2.10
N LYS A 63 27.28 12.53 -1.42
CA LYS A 63 25.96 12.11 -0.96
C LYS A 63 25.40 13.40 -0.37
N GLN A 64 24.44 14.03 -1.06
CA GLN A 64 23.63 15.04 -0.41
C GLN A 64 23.05 14.28 0.77
N GLU A 65 23.66 14.46 1.95
CA GLU A 65 23.00 14.09 3.20
C GLU A 65 21.67 14.80 3.09
N MET A 66 20.59 14.02 2.94
CA MET A 66 19.25 14.58 2.96
C MET A 66 19.14 15.22 4.33
N ALA A 67 19.23 16.55 4.39
CA ALA A 67 19.04 17.27 5.63
C ALA A 67 17.57 17.06 6.04
N PHE A 68 17.36 16.18 7.00
CA PHE A 68 16.03 15.97 7.59
C PHE A 68 15.57 17.26 8.27
N SER A 69 14.27 17.53 8.18
CA SER A 69 13.66 18.59 9.00
C SER A 69 13.81 18.24 10.49
N LYS A 70 13.68 19.25 11.35
CA LYS A 70 13.73 19.04 12.80
C LYS A 70 12.71 17.98 13.25
N ALA A 71 11.49 18.03 12.71
CA ALA A 71 10.43 17.07 13.01
C ALA A 71 10.80 15.65 12.54
N GLN A 72 11.33 15.51 11.31
CA GLN A 72 11.80 14.22 10.81
C GLN A 72 12.91 13.66 11.68
N THR A 73 13.90 14.49 12.04
CA THR A 73 15.02 14.08 12.92
C THR A 73 14.50 13.61 14.28
N GLN A 74 13.59 14.34 14.91
CA GLN A 74 13.00 13.93 16.18
C GLN A 74 12.27 12.60 16.08
N ALA A 75 11.49 12.37 15.00
CA ALA A 75 10.79 11.13 14.77
C ALA A 75 11.73 9.94 14.53
N ILE A 76 12.82 10.15 13.77
CA ILE A 76 13.86 9.14 13.52
C ILE A 76 14.59 8.76 14.80
N MET A 77 14.95 9.73 15.62
CA MET A 77 15.75 9.54 16.84
C MET A 77 14.92 9.07 18.05
N HIS A 78 13.61 9.08 17.99
CA HIS A 78 12.78 8.58 19.09
C HIS A 78 13.14 7.11 19.42
N LYS A 79 13.36 6.75 20.67
CA LYS A 79 13.80 5.40 21.06
C LYS A 79 12.61 4.59 21.59
N ASP A 80 12.25 4.80 22.80
CA ASP A 80 11.33 3.95 23.55
C ASP A 80 9.98 4.64 23.80
N GLY A 81 8.94 3.83 24.00
CA GLY A 81 7.59 4.28 24.28
C GLY A 81 6.74 4.59 23.03
N PRO A 82 5.45 4.88 23.26
CA PRO A 82 4.51 5.13 22.17
C PRO A 82 4.74 6.51 21.53
N MET A 83 4.70 6.55 20.21
CA MET A 83 4.89 7.76 19.41
C MET A 83 3.90 7.81 18.27
N MET A 84 3.20 8.92 18.10
CA MET A 84 2.36 9.22 16.96
C MET A 84 3.02 10.26 16.06
N VAL A 85 3.23 9.92 14.80
CA VAL A 85 3.71 10.84 13.77
C VAL A 85 2.55 11.19 12.85
N LEU A 86 2.02 12.39 13.01
CA LEU A 86 1.08 12.98 12.07
C LEU A 86 1.85 13.45 10.85
N ALA A 87 1.54 12.91 9.70
CA ALA A 87 2.35 13.11 8.52
C ALA A 87 1.49 13.59 7.36
N GLY A 88 1.56 14.87 7.05
CA GLY A 88 0.88 15.42 5.88
C GLY A 88 1.26 14.71 4.58
N PRO A 89 0.48 14.90 3.50
CA PRO A 89 0.79 14.29 2.20
C PRO A 89 2.17 14.75 1.72
N GLY A 90 2.98 13.80 1.20
CA GLY A 90 4.30 14.11 0.68
C GLY A 90 5.35 14.56 1.71
N SER A 91 5.12 14.36 3.01
CA SER A 91 6.03 14.76 4.09
C SER A 91 7.19 13.79 4.34
N GLY A 92 7.26 12.67 3.61
CA GLY A 92 8.32 11.68 3.74
C GLY A 92 8.07 10.61 4.81
N LYS A 93 6.81 10.21 5.05
CA LYS A 93 6.43 9.12 5.97
C LYS A 93 7.35 7.90 5.87
N THR A 94 7.42 7.30 4.69
CA THR A 94 8.23 6.10 4.43
C THR A 94 9.72 6.34 4.69
N THR A 95 10.23 7.54 4.38
CA THR A 95 11.61 7.92 4.66
C THR A 95 11.89 7.96 6.16
N VAL A 96 10.98 8.53 6.95
CA VAL A 96 11.10 8.56 8.42
C VAL A 96 11.12 7.16 8.98
N ILE A 97 10.20 6.28 8.57
CA ILE A 97 10.12 4.88 9.05
C ILE A 97 11.44 4.14 8.75
N THR A 98 11.91 4.17 7.50
CA THR A 98 13.11 3.42 7.10
C THR A 98 14.38 3.92 7.79
N HIS A 99 14.54 5.24 7.96
CA HIS A 99 15.69 5.80 8.68
C HIS A 99 15.59 5.60 10.19
N ARG A 100 14.35 5.59 10.76
CA ARG A 100 14.16 5.21 12.16
C ARG A 100 14.60 3.77 12.42
N VAL A 101 14.20 2.81 11.57
CA VAL A 101 14.65 1.42 11.68
C VAL A 101 16.19 1.34 11.61
N GLN A 102 16.80 2.06 10.69
CA GLN A 102 18.26 2.16 10.59
C GLN A 102 18.86 2.76 11.88
N TYR A 103 18.27 3.81 12.42
CA TYR A 103 18.75 4.47 13.64
C TYR A 103 18.65 3.56 14.86
N LEU A 104 17.52 2.86 15.02
CA LEU A 104 17.33 1.86 16.08
C LEU A 104 18.41 0.78 16.05
N THR A 105 18.73 0.28 14.85
CA THR A 105 19.71 -0.81 14.71
C THR A 105 21.16 -0.33 14.83
N LYS A 106 21.52 0.81 14.22
CA LYS A 106 22.92 1.29 14.17
C LYS A 106 23.33 2.08 15.41
N GLU A 107 22.46 2.99 15.86
CA GLU A 107 22.81 3.91 16.96
C GLU A 107 22.40 3.35 18.33
N TYR A 108 21.26 2.71 18.41
CA TYR A 108 20.80 2.12 19.67
C TYR A 108 21.13 0.65 19.85
N GLY A 109 21.72 0.00 18.82
CA GLY A 109 22.13 -1.40 18.89
C GLY A 109 20.98 -2.40 19.04
N ILE A 110 19.76 -2.04 18.65
CA ILE A 110 18.60 -2.92 18.69
C ILE A 110 18.78 -4.04 17.67
N ASP A 111 18.55 -5.28 18.08
CA ASP A 111 18.58 -6.41 17.15
C ASP A 111 17.53 -6.21 16.04
N PRO A 112 17.91 -6.28 14.75
CA PRO A 112 16.97 -6.18 13.64
C PRO A 112 15.80 -7.17 13.74
N GLY A 113 15.99 -8.33 14.36
CA GLY A 113 14.94 -9.33 14.59
C GLY A 113 13.85 -8.91 15.57
N ASP A 114 14.13 -7.90 16.42
CA ASP A 114 13.19 -7.36 17.40
C ASP A 114 12.25 -6.30 16.79
N ILE A 115 12.46 -5.93 15.51
CA ILE A 115 11.74 -4.86 14.87
C ILE A 115 10.72 -5.41 13.87
N LEU A 116 9.47 -4.97 14.03
CA LEU A 116 8.35 -5.27 13.14
C LEU A 116 7.86 -3.97 12.50
N VAL A 117 7.83 -3.93 11.17
CA VAL A 117 7.26 -2.84 10.37
C VAL A 117 6.03 -3.35 9.64
N ILE A 118 4.89 -2.76 9.92
CA ILE A 118 3.60 -3.13 9.33
C ILE A 118 3.14 -2.01 8.41
N THR A 119 2.68 -2.37 7.22
CA THR A 119 2.04 -1.45 6.27
C THR A 119 0.79 -2.08 5.66
N PHE A 120 0.02 -1.30 4.91
CA PHE A 120 -1.27 -1.75 4.39
C PHE A 120 -1.16 -2.68 3.17
N THR A 121 -0.14 -2.52 2.32
CA THR A 121 0.00 -3.30 1.08
C THR A 121 1.32 -4.06 1.01
N ARG A 122 1.32 -5.22 0.32
CA ARG A 122 2.55 -5.99 0.06
C ARG A 122 3.60 -5.18 -0.69
N ALA A 123 3.15 -4.38 -1.67
CA ALA A 123 4.05 -3.53 -2.45
C ALA A 123 4.76 -2.49 -1.57
N ALA A 124 4.05 -1.87 -0.62
CA ALA A 124 4.66 -0.91 0.32
C ALA A 124 5.63 -1.61 1.28
N ALA A 125 5.30 -2.81 1.76
CA ALA A 125 6.19 -3.59 2.62
C ALA A 125 7.50 -3.96 1.88
N GLU A 126 7.41 -4.38 0.63
CA GLU A 126 8.56 -4.71 -0.21
C GLU A 126 9.40 -3.47 -0.52
N GLU A 127 8.77 -2.36 -0.90
CA GLU A 127 9.46 -1.09 -1.14
C GLU A 127 10.21 -0.59 0.11
N MET A 128 9.60 -0.70 1.30
CA MET A 128 10.25 -0.33 2.55
C MET A 128 11.46 -1.23 2.85
N ARG A 129 11.33 -2.54 2.62
CA ARG A 129 12.41 -3.49 2.76
C ARG A 129 13.57 -3.15 1.84
N GLU A 130 13.31 -2.97 0.54
CA GLU A 130 14.33 -2.60 -0.45
C GLU A 130 15.05 -1.29 -0.09
N ARG A 131 14.29 -0.29 0.38
CA ARG A 131 14.86 0.98 0.82
C ARG A 131 15.77 0.82 2.04
N TYR A 132 15.34 0.01 3.01
CA TYR A 132 16.14 -0.28 4.20
C TYR A 132 17.40 -1.05 3.85
N GLU A 133 17.33 -2.07 3.01
CA GLU A 133 18.49 -2.83 2.53
C GLU A 133 19.46 -1.96 1.75
N ALA A 134 18.96 -1.03 0.92
CA ALA A 134 19.80 -0.05 0.23
C ALA A 134 20.51 0.93 1.17
N LEU A 135 19.92 1.24 2.34
CA LEU A 135 20.50 2.10 3.36
C LEU A 135 21.56 1.41 4.21
N THR A 136 21.38 0.11 4.48
CA THR A 136 22.20 -0.64 5.44
C THR A 136 23.28 -1.48 4.77
N GLY A 137 23.06 -1.89 3.52
CA GLY A 137 23.94 -2.78 2.76
C GLY A 137 23.83 -4.25 3.13
N ASP A 138 22.95 -4.59 4.08
CA ASP A 138 22.79 -5.97 4.57
C ASP A 138 21.37 -6.48 4.33
N GLY A 139 21.22 -7.78 4.00
CA GLY A 139 19.96 -8.51 4.04
C GLY A 139 19.43 -8.57 5.47
N SER A 140 18.40 -7.79 5.74
CA SER A 140 17.93 -7.50 7.09
C SER A 140 17.09 -8.62 7.70
N ARG A 141 17.26 -8.86 9.00
CA ARG A 141 16.35 -9.66 9.82
C ARG A 141 15.11 -8.88 10.30
N VAL A 142 15.02 -7.58 9.97
CA VAL A 142 13.83 -6.77 10.24
C VAL A 142 12.62 -7.38 9.55
N THR A 143 11.52 -7.50 10.26
CA THR A 143 10.28 -8.02 9.67
C THR A 143 9.48 -6.89 9.04
N PHE A 144 9.35 -6.89 7.72
CA PHE A 144 8.43 -6.02 6.98
C PHE A 144 7.25 -6.86 6.48
N GLY A 145 6.02 -6.37 6.67
CA GLY A 145 4.84 -7.10 6.21
C GLY A 145 3.55 -6.31 6.30
N THR A 146 2.45 -6.94 5.87
CA THR A 146 1.09 -6.45 6.09
C THR A 146 0.49 -7.08 7.35
N PHE A 147 -0.58 -6.50 7.91
CA PHE A 147 -1.30 -7.09 9.04
C PHE A 147 -1.63 -8.57 8.79
N HIS A 148 -2.27 -8.89 7.68
CA HIS A 148 -2.63 -10.26 7.34
C HIS A 148 -1.42 -11.19 7.23
N SER A 149 -0.32 -10.74 6.64
CA SER A 149 0.89 -11.57 6.51
C SER A 149 1.52 -11.90 7.86
N ILE A 150 1.46 -10.97 8.82
CA ILE A 150 1.97 -11.17 10.18
C ILE A 150 1.04 -12.08 10.97
N PHE A 151 -0.28 -11.81 10.93
CA PHE A 151 -1.27 -12.64 11.63
C PHE A 151 -1.28 -14.06 11.09
N PHE A 152 -1.24 -14.24 9.78
CA PHE A 152 -1.11 -15.57 9.20
C PHE A 152 0.19 -16.30 9.62
N ARG A 153 1.31 -15.60 9.75
CA ARG A 153 2.56 -16.17 10.28
C ARG A 153 2.37 -16.67 11.70
N ILE A 154 1.66 -15.94 12.55
CA ILE A 154 1.34 -16.32 13.92
C ILE A 154 0.48 -17.59 13.93
N LEU A 155 -0.61 -17.58 13.16
CA LEU A 155 -1.54 -18.70 13.06
C LEU A 155 -0.89 -19.96 12.46
N LYS A 156 -0.03 -19.79 11.44
CA LYS A 156 0.73 -20.89 10.85
C LYS A 156 1.58 -21.63 11.86
N LEU A 157 2.21 -20.91 12.80
CA LEU A 157 3.03 -21.52 13.85
C LEU A 157 2.17 -22.16 14.95
N ALA A 158 1.01 -21.59 15.27
CA ALA A 158 0.13 -22.08 16.32
C ALA A 158 -0.75 -23.26 15.86
N TYR A 159 -1.34 -23.17 14.67
CA TYR A 159 -2.36 -24.09 14.16
C TYR A 159 -1.91 -24.90 12.93
N ARG A 160 -0.66 -24.70 12.47
CA ARG A 160 -0.09 -25.35 11.28
C ARG A 160 -0.84 -25.04 9.97
N TYR A 161 -1.54 -23.90 9.86
CA TYR A 161 -2.17 -23.48 8.62
C TYR A 161 -1.15 -23.35 7.49
N THR A 162 -1.59 -23.66 6.27
CA THR A 162 -0.85 -23.46 5.02
C THR A 162 -1.58 -22.46 4.13
N ALA A 163 -0.97 -22.07 3.01
CA ALA A 163 -1.62 -21.19 2.05
C ALA A 163 -2.91 -21.80 1.46
N ASP A 164 -3.03 -23.13 1.44
CA ASP A 164 -4.20 -23.83 0.92
C ASP A 164 -5.44 -23.69 1.83
N ASN A 165 -5.23 -23.29 3.09
CA ASN A 165 -6.33 -23.00 4.00
C ASN A 165 -6.93 -21.61 3.78
N ILE A 166 -6.31 -20.75 2.93
CA ILE A 166 -6.86 -19.43 2.62
C ILE A 166 -7.87 -19.58 1.51
N VAL A 167 -9.13 -19.24 1.81
CA VAL A 167 -10.22 -19.30 0.82
C VAL A 167 -10.00 -18.27 -0.30
N ARG A 168 -10.33 -18.65 -1.52
CA ARG A 168 -10.30 -17.74 -2.68
C ARG A 168 -11.62 -16.99 -2.78
N GLU A 169 -11.60 -15.80 -3.33
CA GLU A 169 -12.76 -14.94 -3.49
C GLU A 169 -13.89 -15.65 -4.29
N GLU A 170 -13.52 -16.34 -5.38
CA GLU A 170 -14.48 -17.10 -6.20
C GLU A 170 -15.18 -18.18 -5.39
N GLN A 171 -14.45 -18.84 -4.47
CA GLN A 171 -15.01 -19.88 -3.60
C GLN A 171 -15.93 -19.30 -2.52
N GLN A 172 -15.57 -18.14 -1.96
CA GLN A 172 -16.46 -17.43 -1.04
C GLN A 172 -17.78 -17.05 -1.72
N MET A 173 -17.70 -16.47 -2.92
CA MET A 173 -18.85 -16.13 -3.74
C MET A 173 -19.72 -17.34 -4.04
N GLN A 174 -19.09 -18.47 -4.39
CA GLN A 174 -19.80 -19.72 -4.63
C GLN A 174 -20.53 -20.21 -3.38
N PHE A 175 -19.90 -20.19 -2.20
CA PHE A 175 -20.54 -20.62 -0.95
C PHE A 175 -21.79 -19.81 -0.65
N VAL A 176 -21.75 -18.49 -0.84
CA VAL A 176 -22.93 -17.64 -0.61
C VAL A 176 -24.02 -17.92 -1.63
N ARG A 177 -23.70 -18.09 -2.92
CA ARG A 177 -24.69 -18.45 -3.95
C ARG A 177 -25.39 -19.78 -3.65
N GLU A 178 -24.63 -20.82 -3.31
CA GLU A 178 -25.20 -22.14 -2.94
C GLU A 178 -26.13 -22.05 -1.72
N LEU A 179 -25.78 -21.21 -0.74
CA LEU A 179 -26.63 -20.98 0.44
C LEU A 179 -27.88 -20.19 0.10
N ALA A 180 -27.81 -19.22 -0.78
CA ALA A 180 -28.92 -18.44 -1.26
C ALA A 180 -29.93 -19.34 -2.02
N GLN A 181 -29.44 -20.16 -2.95
CA GLN A 181 -30.27 -21.12 -3.68
C GLN A 181 -30.93 -22.15 -2.74
N ALA A 182 -30.17 -22.71 -1.79
CA ALA A 182 -30.72 -23.64 -0.80
C ALA A 182 -31.78 -22.99 0.09
N GLY A 183 -31.68 -21.68 0.32
CA GLY A 183 -32.69 -20.87 1.04
C GLY A 183 -33.88 -20.41 0.18
N GLY A 184 -33.92 -20.78 -1.11
CA GLY A 184 -34.97 -20.35 -2.04
C GLY A 184 -34.91 -18.85 -2.40
N LEU A 185 -33.75 -18.23 -2.35
CA LEU A 185 -33.54 -16.83 -2.73
C LEU A 185 -33.23 -16.77 -4.23
N GLU A 186 -33.91 -15.88 -4.94
CA GLU A 186 -33.69 -15.61 -6.36
C GLU A 186 -33.38 -14.13 -6.54
N PRO A 187 -32.14 -13.69 -6.27
CA PRO A 187 -31.72 -12.31 -6.49
C PRO A 187 -31.61 -12.00 -7.99
N GLU A 188 -31.88 -10.74 -8.40
CA GLU A 188 -31.75 -10.30 -9.79
C GLU A 188 -30.32 -10.46 -10.34
N ASP A 189 -29.32 -10.21 -9.52
CA ASP A 189 -27.90 -10.47 -9.80
C ASP A 189 -27.28 -11.26 -8.65
N GLU A 190 -27.03 -12.54 -8.90
CA GLU A 190 -26.44 -13.46 -7.90
C GLU A 190 -25.04 -13.05 -7.47
N ASN A 191 -24.25 -12.43 -8.37
CA ASN A 191 -22.88 -12.02 -8.06
C ASN A 191 -22.89 -10.76 -7.19
N GLU A 192 -23.71 -9.77 -7.52
CA GLU A 192 -23.84 -8.55 -6.72
C GLU A 192 -24.39 -8.87 -5.33
N PHE A 193 -25.42 -9.74 -5.27
CA PHE A 193 -25.96 -10.21 -3.99
C PHE A 193 -24.89 -10.91 -3.15
N ALA A 194 -24.18 -11.89 -3.72
CA ALA A 194 -23.14 -12.62 -2.99
C ALA A 194 -22.01 -11.70 -2.49
N ALA A 195 -21.58 -10.76 -3.32
CA ALA A 195 -20.57 -9.76 -2.91
C ALA A 195 -21.06 -8.86 -1.77
N SER A 196 -22.33 -8.46 -1.82
CA SER A 196 -22.96 -7.64 -0.77
C SER A 196 -23.07 -8.40 0.55
N ILE A 197 -23.49 -9.66 0.53
CA ILE A 197 -23.54 -10.52 1.72
C ILE A 197 -22.13 -10.76 2.30
N LEU A 198 -21.13 -11.05 1.47
CA LEU A 198 -19.74 -11.19 1.93
C LEU A 198 -19.21 -9.92 2.60
N SER A 199 -19.55 -8.76 2.05
CA SER A 199 -19.20 -7.46 2.65
C SER A 199 -19.83 -7.27 4.03
N GLU A 200 -21.09 -7.71 4.21
CA GLU A 200 -21.76 -7.68 5.51
C GLU A 200 -21.15 -8.68 6.51
N ILE A 201 -20.84 -9.90 6.06
CA ILE A 201 -20.13 -10.91 6.87
C ILE A 201 -18.79 -10.34 7.36
N SER A 202 -18.00 -9.74 6.47
CA SER A 202 -16.74 -9.10 6.81
C SER A 202 -16.92 -7.98 7.85
N SER A 203 -17.98 -7.18 7.71
CA SER A 203 -18.31 -6.12 8.68
C SER A 203 -18.65 -6.68 10.05
N VAL A 204 -19.46 -7.74 10.12
CA VAL A 204 -19.82 -8.43 11.37
C VAL A 204 -18.58 -8.99 12.07
N LYS A 205 -17.72 -9.71 11.33
CA LYS A 205 -16.47 -10.27 11.85
C LYS A 205 -15.50 -9.16 12.30
N GLY A 206 -15.23 -8.22 11.41
CA GLY A 206 -14.23 -7.16 11.62
C GLY A 206 -14.59 -6.20 12.76
N GLU A 207 -15.86 -5.97 13.03
CA GLU A 207 -16.32 -5.14 14.14
C GLU A 207 -16.76 -5.96 15.37
N ARG A 208 -16.71 -7.28 15.29
CA ARG A 208 -17.18 -8.22 16.33
C ARG A 208 -18.60 -7.91 16.78
N ILE A 209 -19.48 -7.65 15.82
CA ILE A 209 -20.88 -7.38 16.10
C ILE A 209 -21.55 -8.68 16.52
N VAL A 210 -22.28 -8.64 17.62
CA VAL A 210 -23.14 -9.77 18.01
C VAL A 210 -24.22 -9.92 16.95
N LEU A 211 -24.29 -11.10 16.32
CA LEU A 211 -25.09 -11.33 15.11
C LEU A 211 -26.59 -11.02 15.32
N GLU A 212 -27.08 -11.18 16.55
CA GLU A 212 -28.46 -10.84 16.95
C GLU A 212 -28.74 -9.33 16.86
N HIS A 213 -27.71 -8.51 16.93
CA HIS A 213 -27.80 -7.04 16.88
C HIS A 213 -27.40 -6.46 15.52
N TYR A 214 -27.13 -7.31 14.54
CA TYR A 214 -26.85 -6.89 13.18
C TYR A 214 -28.11 -6.86 12.33
N TYR A 215 -28.32 -5.77 11.62
CA TYR A 215 -29.43 -5.55 10.69
C TYR A 215 -28.89 -5.47 9.27
N SER A 216 -29.25 -6.45 8.45
CA SER A 216 -28.79 -6.54 7.05
C SER A 216 -29.44 -5.46 6.19
N LYS A 217 -28.67 -4.97 5.22
CA LYS A 217 -29.16 -4.00 4.23
C LYS A 217 -29.59 -4.66 2.92
N ASN A 218 -29.22 -5.93 2.72
CA ASN A 218 -29.38 -6.63 1.45
C ASN A 218 -30.42 -7.76 1.48
N CYS A 219 -30.83 -8.19 2.67
CA CYS A 219 -31.87 -9.20 2.83
C CYS A 219 -32.50 -9.11 4.22
N PRO A 220 -33.64 -9.81 4.48
CA PRO A 220 -34.23 -9.90 5.83
C PRO A 220 -33.25 -10.45 6.86
N ASP A 221 -33.25 -9.91 8.07
CA ASP A 221 -32.26 -10.23 9.12
C ASP A 221 -32.18 -11.73 9.44
N ALA A 222 -33.32 -12.43 9.45
CA ALA A 222 -33.36 -13.86 9.68
C ALA A 222 -32.64 -14.66 8.56
N VAL A 223 -32.80 -14.20 7.32
CA VAL A 223 -32.11 -14.76 6.15
C VAL A 223 -30.63 -14.51 6.23
N PHE A 224 -30.21 -13.29 6.56
CA PHE A 224 -28.80 -12.96 6.74
C PHE A 224 -28.13 -13.84 7.80
N ARG A 225 -28.78 -14.04 8.94
CA ARG A 225 -28.26 -14.90 10.01
C ARG A 225 -28.12 -16.36 9.55
N GLN A 226 -29.02 -16.86 8.72
CA GLN A 226 -28.89 -18.19 8.13
C GLN A 226 -27.73 -18.27 7.13
N LEU A 227 -27.59 -17.28 6.26
CA LEU A 227 -26.47 -17.17 5.32
C LEU A 227 -25.12 -17.08 6.04
N TYR A 228 -25.04 -16.25 7.08
CA TYR A 228 -23.86 -16.13 7.92
C TYR A 228 -23.46 -17.45 8.57
N ALA A 229 -24.40 -18.09 9.28
CA ALA A 229 -24.16 -19.37 9.95
C ALA A 229 -23.80 -20.49 8.96
N GLY A 230 -24.47 -20.53 7.80
CA GLY A 230 -24.17 -21.48 6.72
C GLY A 230 -22.77 -21.25 6.11
N TYR A 231 -22.38 -20.00 5.92
CA TYR A 231 -21.03 -19.63 5.43
C TYR A 231 -19.94 -20.09 6.40
N GLU A 232 -20.07 -19.78 7.68
CA GLU A 232 -19.13 -20.22 8.72
C GLU A 232 -19.01 -21.73 8.79
N GLU A 233 -20.14 -22.45 8.69
CA GLU A 233 -20.16 -23.90 8.70
C GLU A 233 -19.47 -24.49 7.45
N LYS A 234 -19.68 -23.92 6.25
CA LYS A 234 -18.99 -24.35 5.02
C LYS A 234 -17.48 -24.11 5.15
N MET A 235 -17.07 -22.93 5.63
CA MET A 235 -15.66 -22.59 5.86
C MET A 235 -15.02 -23.59 6.83
N ARG A 236 -15.67 -23.86 7.96
CA ARG A 236 -15.18 -24.79 8.98
C ARG A 236 -15.06 -26.22 8.46
N ARG A 237 -16.07 -26.73 7.74
CA ARG A 237 -16.03 -28.08 7.14
C ARG A 237 -14.95 -28.26 6.10
N ALA A 238 -14.67 -27.20 5.33
CA ALA A 238 -13.62 -27.20 4.33
C ALA A 238 -12.21 -26.97 4.92
N GLY A 239 -12.10 -26.63 6.22
CA GLY A 239 -10.84 -26.28 6.85
C GLY A 239 -10.24 -24.99 6.30
N LEU A 240 -11.09 -24.06 5.85
CA LEU A 240 -10.71 -22.80 5.23
C LEU A 240 -10.88 -21.63 6.20
N ILE A 241 -10.07 -20.61 5.98
CA ILE A 241 -10.14 -19.32 6.69
C ILE A 241 -10.10 -18.17 5.67
N ASP A 242 -10.86 -17.11 5.95
CA ASP A 242 -10.77 -15.86 5.21
C ASP A 242 -9.82 -14.84 5.89
N PHE A 243 -9.70 -13.67 5.31
CA PHE A 243 -8.84 -12.62 5.87
C PHE A 243 -9.36 -12.06 7.21
N ASP A 244 -10.67 -12.05 7.41
CA ASP A 244 -11.27 -11.61 8.67
C ASP A 244 -11.05 -12.66 9.76
N ASP A 245 -11.17 -13.96 9.43
CA ASP A 245 -10.86 -15.06 10.34
C ASP A 245 -9.41 -15.00 10.84
N MET A 246 -8.47 -14.59 10.00
CA MET A 246 -7.08 -14.44 10.45
C MET A 246 -6.95 -13.45 11.60
N MET A 247 -7.73 -12.38 11.60
CA MET A 247 -7.72 -11.39 12.68
C MET A 247 -8.44 -11.93 13.92
N VAL A 248 -9.62 -12.50 13.75
CA VAL A 248 -10.43 -13.06 14.86
C VAL A 248 -9.64 -14.15 15.57
N LEU A 249 -9.14 -15.15 14.84
CA LEU A 249 -8.38 -16.28 15.39
C LEU A 249 -7.07 -15.83 16.06
N CYS A 250 -6.40 -14.79 15.51
CA CYS A 250 -5.19 -14.25 16.12
C CYS A 250 -5.50 -13.57 17.47
N LEU A 251 -6.59 -12.82 17.55
CA LEU A 251 -7.03 -12.19 18.79
C LEU A 251 -7.44 -13.24 19.84
N GLU A 252 -8.20 -14.25 19.45
CA GLU A 252 -8.59 -15.37 20.32
C GLU A 252 -7.36 -16.11 20.82
N LEU A 253 -6.43 -16.48 19.93
CA LEU A 253 -5.17 -17.12 20.29
C LEU A 253 -4.41 -16.32 21.35
N PHE A 254 -4.27 -15.03 21.19
CA PHE A 254 -3.56 -14.16 22.14
C PHE A 254 -4.33 -13.94 23.43
N THR A 255 -5.65 -14.08 23.39
CA THR A 255 -6.49 -13.98 24.58
C THR A 255 -6.36 -15.25 25.44
N GLU A 256 -6.37 -16.42 24.82
CA GLU A 256 -6.36 -17.71 25.50
C GLU A 256 -4.94 -18.20 25.82
N ARG A 257 -3.98 -18.01 24.91
CA ARG A 257 -2.62 -18.53 25.01
C ARG A 257 -1.61 -17.43 25.32
N LYS A 258 -1.54 -17.04 26.58
CA LYS A 258 -0.60 -15.99 27.05
C LYS A 258 0.87 -16.36 26.86
N ASP A 259 1.19 -17.64 26.86
CA ASP A 259 2.53 -18.17 26.55
C ASP A 259 2.95 -17.84 25.11
N ILE A 260 2.04 -18.02 24.14
CA ILE A 260 2.26 -17.69 22.74
C ILE A 260 2.38 -16.17 22.57
N LEU A 261 1.45 -15.41 23.13
CA LEU A 261 1.52 -13.94 23.13
C LEU A 261 2.89 -13.46 23.68
N SER A 262 3.31 -13.95 24.84
CA SER A 262 4.58 -13.55 25.45
C SER A 262 5.80 -13.90 24.58
N ALA A 263 5.75 -15.00 23.83
CA ALA A 263 6.81 -15.34 22.89
C ALA A 263 6.90 -14.31 21.73
N TRP A 264 5.76 -13.87 21.22
CA TRP A 264 5.72 -12.85 20.16
C TRP A 264 6.06 -11.44 20.66
N GLN A 265 5.68 -11.07 21.88
CA GLN A 265 6.09 -9.84 22.57
C GLN A 265 7.62 -9.76 22.71
N ARG A 266 8.27 -10.86 23.15
CA ARG A 266 9.75 -10.93 23.22
C ARG A 266 10.41 -10.84 21.85
N ARG A 267 9.75 -11.32 20.79
CA ARG A 267 10.27 -11.26 19.44
C ARG A 267 10.15 -9.85 18.83
N TYR A 268 9.05 -9.16 19.04
CA TYR A 268 8.79 -7.87 18.42
C TYR A 268 8.70 -6.77 19.49
N ARG A 269 9.87 -6.32 19.92
CA ARG A 269 9.98 -5.29 20.96
C ARG A 269 9.72 -3.88 20.44
N TYR A 270 9.85 -3.66 19.13
CA TYR A 270 9.60 -2.40 18.44
C TYR A 270 8.63 -2.64 17.28
N ILE A 271 7.48 -2.00 17.34
CA ILE A 271 6.44 -2.12 16.31
C ILE A 271 6.23 -0.75 15.66
N LEU A 272 6.45 -0.70 14.34
CA LEU A 272 6.21 0.49 13.53
C LEU A 272 5.06 0.22 12.56
N ILE A 273 4.12 1.15 12.48
CA ILE A 273 2.93 1.00 11.62
C ILE A 273 2.82 2.22 10.70
N ASP A 274 2.81 1.97 9.39
CA ASP A 274 2.52 2.97 8.36
C ASP A 274 1.04 2.98 8.01
N GLU A 275 0.55 4.10 7.49
CA GLU A 275 -0.85 4.35 7.12
C GLU A 275 -1.84 3.98 8.24
N PHE A 276 -1.50 4.37 9.47
CA PHE A 276 -2.25 3.99 10.68
C PHE A 276 -3.72 4.44 10.68
N GLN A 277 -4.09 5.46 9.90
CA GLN A 277 -5.47 5.91 9.75
C GLN A 277 -6.40 4.87 9.12
N ASP A 278 -5.84 3.87 8.44
CA ASP A 278 -6.60 2.83 7.74
C ASP A 278 -6.74 1.52 8.54
N ILE A 279 -6.28 1.51 9.79
CA ILE A 279 -6.39 0.35 10.69
C ILE A 279 -7.84 0.12 11.15
N ASN A 280 -8.24 -1.14 11.27
CA ASN A 280 -9.50 -1.53 11.89
C ASN A 280 -9.33 -1.85 13.39
N ARG A 281 -10.46 -2.07 14.06
CA ARG A 281 -10.48 -2.31 15.51
C ARG A 281 -9.74 -3.58 15.90
N LEU A 282 -9.95 -4.69 15.19
CA LEU A 282 -9.28 -5.97 15.49
C LEU A 282 -7.76 -5.86 15.34
N GLN A 283 -7.31 -5.25 14.25
CA GLN A 283 -5.89 -5.01 14.02
C GLN A 283 -5.27 -4.21 15.16
N TYR A 284 -5.97 -3.16 15.60
CA TYR A 284 -5.50 -2.34 16.71
C TYR A 284 -5.44 -3.09 18.04
N GLU A 285 -6.46 -3.88 18.37
CA GLU A 285 -6.49 -4.68 19.59
C GLU A 285 -5.33 -5.69 19.62
N ILE A 286 -5.06 -6.38 18.51
CA ILE A 286 -3.95 -7.33 18.41
C ILE A 286 -2.61 -6.61 18.56
N VAL A 287 -2.43 -5.47 17.89
CA VAL A 287 -1.19 -4.69 18.00
C VAL A 287 -0.96 -4.20 19.43
N ARG A 288 -2.00 -3.73 20.12
CA ARG A 288 -1.90 -3.32 21.52
C ARG A 288 -1.46 -4.46 22.43
N MET A 289 -1.94 -5.67 22.17
CA MET A 289 -1.48 -6.86 22.91
C MET A 289 -0.01 -7.17 22.61
N LEU A 290 0.39 -7.09 21.36
CA LEU A 290 1.78 -7.36 20.93
C LEU A 290 2.77 -6.32 21.48
N ALA A 291 2.39 -5.05 21.55
CA ALA A 291 3.29 -3.97 21.98
C ALA A 291 3.66 -4.05 23.48
N LYS A 292 2.85 -4.74 24.29
CA LYS A 292 3.10 -4.90 25.73
C LYS A 292 4.32 -5.83 26.00
N PRO A 293 5.00 -5.61 27.14
CA PRO A 293 4.77 -4.55 28.15
C PRO A 293 5.43 -3.20 27.81
N GLU A 294 6.37 -3.16 26.86
CA GLU A 294 7.22 -1.98 26.60
C GLU A 294 6.46 -0.82 25.93
N ASP A 295 5.37 -1.10 25.21
CA ASP A 295 4.60 -0.15 24.42
C ASP A 295 5.45 0.67 23.41
N ASN A 296 6.52 0.07 22.88
CA ASN A 296 7.34 0.70 21.83
C ASN A 296 6.58 0.68 20.49
N LEU A 297 5.46 1.38 20.47
CA LEU A 297 4.54 1.48 19.32
C LEU A 297 4.71 2.82 18.64
N PHE A 298 5.27 2.79 17.43
CA PHE A 298 5.48 3.96 16.59
C PHE A 298 4.51 3.96 15.43
N ILE A 299 3.54 4.86 15.45
CA ILE A 299 2.52 4.96 14.40
C ILE A 299 2.76 6.17 13.51
N VAL A 300 2.61 5.99 12.22
CA VAL A 300 2.69 7.03 11.21
C VAL A 300 1.41 7.03 10.39
N GLY A 301 0.80 8.18 10.21
CA GLY A 301 -0.43 8.26 9.43
C GLY A 301 -0.86 9.69 9.16
N ASP A 302 -1.89 9.80 8.32
CA ASP A 302 -2.57 11.04 8.00
C ASP A 302 -4.08 10.81 8.05
N ASP A 303 -4.72 11.29 9.10
CA ASP A 303 -6.16 11.16 9.29
C ASP A 303 -6.97 11.80 8.14
N ASP A 304 -6.40 12.77 7.43
CA ASP A 304 -6.99 13.38 6.24
C ASP A 304 -6.97 12.45 5.00
N GLN A 305 -6.14 11.40 5.01
CA GLN A 305 -6.02 10.41 3.94
C GLN A 305 -6.81 9.12 4.21
N SER A 306 -7.64 9.04 5.25
CA SER A 306 -8.46 7.88 5.54
C SER A 306 -9.61 7.74 4.54
N ILE A 307 -9.41 6.89 3.53
CA ILE A 307 -10.38 6.63 2.45
C ILE A 307 -10.90 5.19 2.43
N TYR A 308 -10.45 4.33 3.37
CA TYR A 308 -10.82 2.91 3.44
C TYR A 308 -11.90 2.60 4.50
N ARG A 309 -12.72 3.59 4.88
CA ARG A 309 -13.82 3.37 5.84
C ARG A 309 -14.78 2.27 5.38
N PHE A 310 -15.01 2.13 4.07
CA PHE A 310 -15.83 1.06 3.48
C PHE A 310 -15.21 -0.35 3.63
N ARG A 311 -13.92 -0.43 4.00
CA ARG A 311 -13.21 -1.67 4.36
C ARG A 311 -13.00 -1.82 5.87
N GLY A 312 -13.79 -1.12 6.69
CA GLY A 312 -13.71 -1.19 8.15
C GLY A 312 -12.63 -0.32 8.80
N ALA A 313 -11.93 0.55 8.04
CA ALA A 313 -11.00 1.50 8.62
C ALA A 313 -11.68 2.45 9.60
N LYS A 314 -11.04 2.69 10.74
CA LYS A 314 -11.56 3.53 11.84
C LYS A 314 -10.56 4.66 12.15
N PRO A 315 -10.62 5.79 11.45
CA PRO A 315 -9.72 6.92 11.74
C PRO A 315 -9.85 7.43 13.18
N GLU A 316 -10.98 7.15 13.83
CA GLU A 316 -11.21 7.46 15.25
C GLU A 316 -10.20 6.76 16.18
N ILE A 317 -9.60 5.64 15.76
CA ILE A 317 -8.54 4.95 16.50
C ILE A 317 -7.30 5.85 16.56
N MET A 318 -6.90 6.43 15.43
CA MET A 318 -5.77 7.35 15.38
C MET A 318 -6.04 8.61 16.18
N LEU A 319 -7.25 9.17 16.07
CA LEU A 319 -7.67 10.34 16.85
C LEU A 319 -7.70 10.07 18.37
N GLY A 320 -7.93 8.82 18.77
CA GLY A 320 -7.96 8.37 20.16
C GLY A 320 -6.63 7.85 20.72
N PHE A 321 -5.56 7.84 19.94
CA PHE A 321 -4.30 7.20 20.33
C PHE A 321 -3.69 7.76 21.61
N GLU A 322 -3.66 9.07 21.79
CA GLU A 322 -3.14 9.71 23.02
C GLU A 322 -3.99 9.38 24.26
N ARG A 323 -5.28 9.12 24.10
CA ARG A 323 -6.14 8.64 25.19
C ARG A 323 -5.78 7.21 25.60
N ASP A 324 -5.49 6.35 24.62
CA ASP A 324 -5.14 4.95 24.86
C ASP A 324 -3.68 4.79 25.36
N TYR A 325 -2.82 5.76 25.04
CA TYR A 325 -1.43 5.88 25.48
C TYR A 325 -1.14 7.27 26.04
N PRO A 326 -1.50 7.55 27.33
CA PRO A 326 -1.41 8.90 27.90
C PRO A 326 0.01 9.50 27.93
N GLY A 327 1.06 8.68 27.74
CA GLY A 327 2.46 9.14 27.64
C GLY A 327 2.99 9.25 26.23
N ALA A 328 2.13 9.09 25.20
CA ALA A 328 2.57 9.10 23.82
C ALA A 328 3.15 10.46 23.40
N GLY A 329 4.31 10.41 22.73
CA GLY A 329 4.81 11.57 22.01
C GLY A 329 3.99 11.81 20.73
N ARG A 330 3.90 13.09 20.31
CA ARG A 330 3.28 13.47 19.05
C ARG A 330 4.21 14.39 18.25
N ILE A 331 4.43 14.05 17.00
CA ILE A 331 5.23 14.85 16.07
C ILE A 331 4.39 15.11 14.81
N LEU A 332 4.41 16.34 14.31
CA LEU A 332 3.80 16.70 13.03
C LEU A 332 4.91 16.85 11.98
N LEU A 333 4.84 16.07 10.90
CA LEU A 333 5.62 16.30 9.69
C LEU A 333 4.87 17.29 8.82
N ASP A 334 5.20 18.54 8.99
CA ASP A 334 4.45 19.70 8.48
C ASP A 334 4.86 20.15 7.07
N VAL A 335 5.94 19.60 6.49
CA VAL A 335 6.45 20.02 5.18
C VAL A 335 6.09 19.04 4.09
N ASN A 336 5.38 19.50 3.06
CA ASN A 336 5.16 18.74 1.83
C ASN A 336 6.32 18.96 0.85
N TYR A 337 7.09 17.88 0.61
CA TYR A 337 8.21 17.88 -0.33
C TYR A 337 7.81 17.42 -1.75
N ARG A 338 6.60 16.95 -1.95
CA ARG A 338 6.14 16.33 -3.20
C ARG A 338 5.55 17.33 -4.17
N SER A 339 4.62 18.14 -3.68
CA SER A 339 3.74 18.96 -4.51
C SER A 339 4.08 20.44 -4.42
N THR A 340 3.69 21.20 -5.46
CA THR A 340 3.82 22.65 -5.47
C THR A 340 2.72 23.31 -4.63
N GLU A 341 2.88 24.59 -4.34
CA GLU A 341 1.95 25.37 -3.52
C GLU A 341 0.55 25.42 -4.13
N GLU A 342 0.47 25.54 -5.46
CA GLU A 342 -0.79 25.58 -6.20
C GLU A 342 -1.61 24.29 -6.10
N ILE A 343 -0.99 23.17 -5.73
CA ILE A 343 -1.67 21.89 -5.46
C ILE A 343 -2.03 21.79 -3.98
N VAL A 344 -1.09 22.13 -3.10
CA VAL A 344 -1.24 21.92 -1.66
C VAL A 344 -2.30 22.84 -1.06
N VAL A 345 -2.30 24.13 -1.44
CA VAL A 345 -3.22 25.12 -0.85
C VAL A 345 -4.70 24.79 -1.14
N PRO A 346 -5.12 24.49 -2.38
CA PRO A 346 -6.50 24.08 -2.64
C PRO A 346 -6.88 22.78 -1.93
N ALA A 347 -5.97 21.80 -1.87
CA ALA A 347 -6.22 20.54 -1.18
C ALA A 347 -6.45 20.76 0.33
N LEU A 348 -5.66 21.62 0.97
CA LEU A 348 -5.83 21.98 2.39
C LEU A 348 -7.15 22.72 2.64
N ARG A 349 -7.58 23.58 1.71
CA ARG A 349 -8.88 24.25 1.82
C ARG A 349 -10.02 23.23 1.76
N LEU A 350 -9.97 22.30 0.80
CA LEU A 350 -10.99 21.27 0.64
C LEU A 350 -11.08 20.37 1.88
N ILE A 351 -9.94 19.86 2.35
CA ILE A 351 -9.94 18.96 3.52
C ILE A 351 -10.27 19.70 4.82
N GLY A 352 -10.09 21.01 4.86
CA GLY A 352 -10.43 21.87 5.99
C GLY A 352 -11.92 21.89 6.34
N GLU A 353 -12.81 21.53 5.41
CA GLU A 353 -14.25 21.36 5.65
C GLU A 353 -14.55 20.17 6.59
N ASN A 354 -13.66 19.21 6.72
CA ASN A 354 -13.81 18.10 7.65
C ASN A 354 -13.56 18.57 9.08
N GLN A 355 -14.53 18.33 9.96
CA GLN A 355 -14.45 18.78 11.38
C GLN A 355 -13.73 17.77 12.29
N LYS A 356 -13.85 16.46 12.00
CA LYS A 356 -13.24 15.39 12.81
C LYS A 356 -11.85 15.04 12.29
N ARG A 357 -10.87 15.88 12.60
CA ARG A 357 -9.48 15.73 12.18
C ARG A 357 -8.52 16.42 13.15
N PHE A 358 -7.24 16.04 13.08
CA PHE A 358 -6.19 16.83 13.74
C PHE A 358 -6.00 18.18 13.02
N SER A 359 -5.83 19.23 13.79
CA SER A 359 -5.41 20.52 13.25
C SER A 359 -3.95 20.42 12.80
N LYS A 360 -3.69 20.63 11.51
CA LYS A 360 -2.35 20.53 10.90
C LYS A 360 -2.07 21.76 10.05
N ALA A 361 -0.98 22.44 10.33
CA ALA A 361 -0.45 23.49 9.45
C ALA A 361 0.59 22.85 8.54
N ILE A 362 0.22 22.56 7.29
CA ILE A 362 1.10 21.98 6.30
C ILE A 362 1.68 23.10 5.44
N HIS A 363 3.01 23.07 5.26
CA HIS A 363 3.77 24.02 4.46
C HIS A 363 4.33 23.33 3.21
N THR A 364 4.66 24.11 2.21
CA THR A 364 5.38 23.62 1.02
C THR A 364 6.85 24.03 1.07
N THR A 365 7.64 23.45 0.20
CA THR A 365 9.05 23.87 0.03
C THR A 365 9.22 25.19 -0.72
N GLY A 366 8.13 25.92 -1.00
CA GLY A 366 8.13 27.15 -1.80
C GLY A 366 8.29 26.92 -3.30
N ARG A 367 8.16 25.66 -3.79
CA ARG A 367 8.14 25.38 -5.22
C ARG A 367 6.80 25.78 -5.80
N HIS A 368 6.85 26.50 -6.93
CA HIS A 368 5.67 26.94 -7.69
C HIS A 368 5.46 26.09 -8.95
N GLY A 369 4.24 25.96 -9.38
CA GLY A 369 3.83 25.23 -10.56
C GLY A 369 2.60 25.82 -11.25
N LYS A 370 1.93 25.03 -12.05
CA LYS A 370 0.68 25.47 -12.70
C LYS A 370 -0.48 25.36 -11.71
N ASN A 371 -1.43 26.29 -11.83
CA ASN A 371 -2.67 26.27 -11.07
C ASN A 371 -3.48 24.99 -11.34
N VAL A 372 -4.21 24.52 -10.34
CA VAL A 372 -5.25 23.51 -10.51
C VAL A 372 -6.38 24.10 -11.36
N ILE A 373 -6.77 23.36 -12.39
CA ILE A 373 -7.84 23.76 -13.30
C ILE A 373 -9.06 22.89 -13.00
N THR A 374 -10.21 23.53 -12.76
CA THR A 374 -11.49 22.85 -12.62
C THR A 374 -12.33 23.09 -13.86
N LYS A 375 -12.86 22.02 -14.43
CA LYS A 375 -13.76 22.08 -15.59
C LYS A 375 -15.04 21.31 -15.26
N LEU A 376 -16.16 21.81 -15.72
CA LEU A 376 -17.46 21.15 -15.60
C LEU A 376 -17.97 20.83 -17.00
N TRP A 377 -18.47 19.61 -17.18
CA TRP A 377 -18.99 19.11 -18.44
C TRP A 377 -20.47 18.75 -18.27
N GLN A 378 -21.24 18.77 -19.38
CA GLN A 378 -22.67 18.44 -19.34
C GLN A 378 -22.91 16.92 -19.26
N ASP A 379 -22.04 16.15 -19.90
CA ASP A 379 -22.13 14.70 -19.90
C ASP A 379 -20.73 14.03 -19.82
N PRO A 380 -20.68 12.75 -19.39
CA PRO A 380 -19.42 12.00 -19.31
C PRO A 380 -18.71 11.80 -20.65
N GLY A 381 -19.42 11.84 -21.79
CA GLY A 381 -18.84 11.70 -23.12
C GLY A 381 -17.99 12.92 -23.48
N GLU A 382 -18.51 14.13 -23.25
CA GLU A 382 -17.77 15.37 -23.45
C GLU A 382 -16.54 15.44 -22.53
N GLU A 383 -16.69 15.07 -21.25
CA GLU A 383 -15.59 15.01 -20.30
C GLU A 383 -14.46 14.10 -20.81
N ASN A 384 -14.78 12.86 -21.17
CA ASN A 384 -13.77 11.88 -21.59
C ASN A 384 -13.10 12.28 -22.92
N LEU A 385 -13.85 12.88 -23.85
CA LEU A 385 -13.30 13.41 -25.11
C LEU A 385 -12.33 14.57 -24.85
N ALA A 386 -12.68 15.46 -23.93
CA ALA A 386 -11.83 16.59 -23.55
C ALA A 386 -10.54 16.12 -22.86
N ILE A 387 -10.65 15.14 -21.96
CA ILE A 387 -9.48 14.51 -21.30
C ILE A 387 -8.56 13.86 -22.35
N ALA A 388 -9.12 13.10 -23.30
CA ALA A 388 -8.33 12.47 -24.36
C ALA A 388 -7.58 13.51 -25.21
N ARG A 389 -8.25 14.60 -25.59
CA ARG A 389 -7.62 15.71 -26.33
C ARG A 389 -6.53 16.41 -25.54
N GLU A 390 -6.73 16.63 -24.23
CA GLU A 390 -5.74 17.27 -23.37
C GLU A 390 -4.49 16.38 -23.20
N ILE A 391 -4.68 15.06 -23.04
CA ILE A 391 -3.58 14.10 -23.03
C ILE A 391 -2.79 14.17 -24.35
N GLN A 392 -3.49 14.21 -25.50
CA GLN A 392 -2.83 14.32 -26.80
C GLN A 392 -1.97 15.58 -26.91
N LEU A 393 -2.46 16.72 -26.42
CA LEU A 393 -1.70 17.97 -26.40
C LEU A 393 -0.46 17.86 -25.50
N TYR A 394 -0.55 17.22 -24.34
CA TYR A 394 0.61 16.99 -23.48
C TYR A 394 1.65 16.10 -24.17
N LEU A 395 1.23 15.03 -24.84
CA LEU A 395 2.15 14.14 -25.58
C LEU A 395 2.84 14.89 -26.73
N GLN A 396 2.11 15.71 -27.49
CA GLN A 396 2.66 16.55 -28.56
C GLN A 396 3.65 17.59 -28.02
N SER A 397 3.47 18.08 -26.80
CA SER A 397 4.41 18.98 -26.11
C SER A 397 5.63 18.28 -25.53
N GLY A 398 5.77 16.96 -25.71
CA GLY A 398 6.92 16.17 -25.25
C GLY A 398 6.80 15.60 -23.83
N VAL A 399 5.61 15.68 -23.21
CA VAL A 399 5.36 14.99 -21.93
C VAL A 399 5.31 13.48 -22.19
N ARG A 400 6.01 12.70 -21.40
CA ARG A 400 6.02 11.25 -21.56
C ARG A 400 4.70 10.63 -21.08
N PRO A 401 4.17 9.58 -21.74
CA PRO A 401 2.93 8.93 -21.30
C PRO A 401 2.93 8.47 -19.85
N GLY A 402 4.08 8.01 -19.35
CA GLY A 402 4.26 7.56 -17.98
C GLY A 402 4.25 8.68 -16.92
N ASP A 403 4.28 9.94 -17.33
CA ASP A 403 4.21 11.11 -16.45
C ASP A 403 2.77 11.67 -16.35
N ILE A 404 1.80 11.04 -17.04
CA ILE A 404 0.38 11.41 -17.05
C ILE A 404 -0.40 10.32 -16.31
N ALA A 405 -1.19 10.73 -15.32
CA ALA A 405 -2.12 9.84 -14.61
C ALA A 405 -3.54 10.39 -14.68
N VAL A 406 -4.51 9.51 -14.92
CA VAL A 406 -5.93 9.82 -14.82
C VAL A 406 -6.50 9.05 -13.64
N LEU A 407 -7.11 9.77 -12.70
CA LEU A 407 -7.74 9.22 -11.51
C LEU A 407 -9.26 9.29 -11.66
N TYR A 408 -9.96 8.24 -11.25
CA TYR A 408 -11.41 8.14 -11.32
C TYR A 408 -11.99 7.53 -10.04
N ARG A 409 -13.28 7.75 -9.81
CA ARG A 409 -13.94 7.32 -8.57
C ARG A 409 -14.41 5.87 -8.62
N THR A 410 -14.85 5.39 -9.78
CA THR A 410 -15.44 4.05 -9.96
C THR A 410 -14.79 3.34 -11.14
N ASN A 411 -14.76 1.99 -11.10
CA ASN A 411 -14.20 1.17 -12.16
C ASN A 411 -14.96 1.29 -13.50
N ALA A 412 -16.22 1.74 -13.47
CA ALA A 412 -16.99 2.00 -14.67
C ALA A 412 -16.60 3.33 -15.35
N GLY A 413 -16.14 4.33 -14.57
CA GLY A 413 -15.83 5.67 -15.08
C GLY A 413 -14.85 5.73 -16.25
N PRO A 414 -13.72 4.98 -16.21
CA PRO A 414 -12.70 5.12 -17.25
C PRO A 414 -13.00 4.40 -18.57
N ARG A 415 -14.06 3.58 -18.65
CA ARG A 415 -14.35 2.74 -19.83
C ARG A 415 -14.45 3.56 -21.11
N PHE A 416 -15.28 4.59 -21.09
CA PHE A 416 -15.46 5.47 -22.23
C PHE A 416 -14.16 6.21 -22.61
N LEU A 417 -13.37 6.61 -21.62
CA LEU A 417 -12.05 7.19 -21.86
C LEU A 417 -11.10 6.18 -22.49
N MET A 418 -11.13 4.91 -22.07
CA MET A 418 -10.30 3.85 -22.64
C MET A 418 -10.67 3.59 -24.12
N GLU A 419 -11.94 3.53 -24.45
CA GLU A 419 -12.43 3.42 -25.83
C GLU A 419 -11.94 4.59 -26.69
N LYS A 420 -12.10 5.81 -26.20
CA LYS A 420 -11.62 7.02 -26.91
C LYS A 420 -10.10 7.04 -27.06
N ARG A 421 -9.35 6.53 -26.08
CA ARG A 421 -7.88 6.41 -26.18
C ARG A 421 -7.46 5.36 -27.20
N MET A 422 -8.19 4.24 -27.31
CA MET A 422 -7.96 3.24 -28.36
C MET A 422 -8.25 3.81 -29.75
N GLU A 423 -9.37 4.51 -29.92
CA GLU A 423 -9.70 5.21 -31.19
C GLU A 423 -8.62 6.22 -31.60
N CYS A 424 -8.05 6.94 -30.64
CA CYS A 424 -6.99 7.93 -30.90
C CYS A 424 -5.57 7.34 -30.88
N SER A 425 -5.41 6.02 -30.77
CA SER A 425 -4.11 5.34 -30.68
C SER A 425 -3.21 5.87 -29.55
N LEU A 426 -3.80 6.32 -28.43
CA LEU A 426 -3.06 6.83 -27.30
C LEU A 426 -2.62 5.69 -26.37
N PRO A 427 -1.33 5.52 -26.05
CA PRO A 427 -0.86 4.47 -25.16
C PRO A 427 -1.37 4.67 -23.73
N PHE A 428 -1.83 3.60 -23.08
CA PHE A 428 -2.23 3.62 -21.68
C PHE A 428 -1.97 2.29 -20.98
N ARG A 429 -1.94 2.35 -19.66
CA ARG A 429 -1.89 1.18 -18.79
C ARG A 429 -2.87 1.40 -17.63
N THR A 430 -3.71 0.43 -17.36
CA THR A 430 -4.55 0.41 -16.16
C THR A 430 -3.77 -0.25 -15.02
N ARG A 431 -3.99 0.22 -13.80
CA ARG A 431 -3.41 -0.40 -12.61
C ARG A 431 -4.24 -1.61 -12.19
N ASP A 432 -5.55 -1.47 -12.27
CA ASP A 432 -6.50 -2.52 -11.93
C ASP A 432 -7.08 -3.18 -13.18
N THR A 433 -7.56 -4.40 -13.05
CA THR A 433 -8.29 -5.08 -14.12
C THR A 433 -9.62 -4.35 -14.29
N VAL A 434 -9.81 -3.72 -15.43
CA VAL A 434 -11.11 -3.12 -15.78
C VAL A 434 -12.01 -4.27 -16.25
N PRO A 435 -13.17 -4.50 -15.61
CA PRO A 435 -14.07 -5.55 -16.03
C PRO A 435 -14.44 -5.39 -17.51
N ASN A 436 -14.32 -6.46 -18.28
CA ASN A 436 -14.74 -6.46 -19.68
C ASN A 436 -16.26 -6.48 -19.74
N LEU A 437 -16.88 -5.38 -20.21
CA LEU A 437 -18.35 -5.28 -20.38
C LEU A 437 -18.90 -6.27 -21.42
N TYR A 438 -18.02 -6.78 -22.27
CA TYR A 438 -18.38 -7.72 -23.34
C TYR A 438 -18.16 -9.18 -22.94
N GLU A 439 -17.83 -9.47 -21.67
CA GLU A 439 -17.84 -10.84 -21.16
C GLU A 439 -19.30 -11.32 -20.94
N PRO A 440 -19.60 -12.57 -21.28
CA PRO A 440 -20.85 -13.00 -21.88
C PRO A 440 -22.11 -13.10 -21.00
N VAL A 441 -22.14 -12.59 -19.80
CA VAL A 441 -23.37 -12.65 -18.99
C VAL A 441 -24.50 -11.75 -19.56
N SER A 442 -24.12 -10.61 -20.16
CA SER A 442 -25.12 -9.72 -20.82
C SER A 442 -25.38 -10.06 -22.28
N TYR A 443 -24.48 -10.83 -22.95
CA TYR A 443 -24.59 -11.12 -24.36
C TYR A 443 -25.39 -12.37 -24.67
N THR A 444 -25.47 -13.31 -23.74
CA THR A 444 -26.32 -14.51 -23.87
C THR A 444 -27.80 -14.16 -23.89
N HIS A 445 -28.23 -13.19 -23.07
CA HIS A 445 -29.63 -12.75 -23.06
C HIS A 445 -30.07 -12.00 -24.33
N LEU A 446 -29.18 -11.26 -24.99
CA LEU A 446 -29.49 -10.59 -26.24
C LEU A 446 -29.47 -11.55 -27.45
N ARG A 447 -28.64 -12.58 -27.42
CA ARG A 447 -28.54 -13.58 -28.50
C ARG A 447 -29.71 -14.56 -28.48
N ASP A 448 -30.26 -14.88 -27.31
CA ASP A 448 -31.43 -15.77 -27.19
C ASP A 448 -32.74 -15.10 -27.65
N HIS A 449 -32.76 -13.74 -27.67
CA HIS A 449 -33.89 -12.99 -28.25
C HIS A 449 -33.80 -12.76 -29.77
N GLU A 450 -32.61 -12.80 -30.38
CA GLU A 450 -32.44 -12.70 -31.83
C GLU A 450 -32.61 -14.04 -32.57
N THR A 451 -32.52 -15.18 -31.87
CA THR A 451 -32.73 -16.50 -32.49
C THR A 451 -34.17 -17.03 -32.36
N ALA A 452 -35.05 -16.26 -31.72
CA ALA A 452 -36.48 -16.57 -31.57
C ALA A 452 -37.41 -15.69 -32.42
N ALA A 453 -36.88 -14.96 -33.42
CA ALA A 453 -37.68 -14.18 -34.38
C ALA A 453 -37.53 -14.73 -35.81
#